data_e135d6e2f1c89a26959045b3ffe7c2bc
#
_entry.id   e135d6e2f1c89a26959045b3ffe7c2bc
#
_cell.length_a   1.000
_cell.length_b   1.000
_cell.length_c   1.000
_cell.angle_alpha   90.00
_cell.angle_beta   90.00
_cell.angle_gamma   90.00
#
_symmetry.space_group_name_H-M   'P 1'
#
loop_
_entity.id
_entity.type
_entity.pdbx_description
1 polymer ?
#
loop_
_entity_poly.entity_id
_entity_poly.type
_entity_poly.pdbx_seq_one_letter_code
_entity_poly.pdbx_strand_id
1 'polypeptide(L)'
;MKRIFALFLSFAVLFSCLSVTASAMFDPSPVYDVKAQSAYVVNTDTNIIVYEKDSQKQVSAGGLTKYMTIALLLTNYADQLDNTFQMPFAISDYVHSTDNADMRSNETFTYREAIYAMVTRNANEAAMGLAYALSGGDLAGWVSQMNTLSQRIGTTNSTWTDACGIDSGNVTCAVDMYLILRYLMSFDAFVEISGVPTFTMPAKEKHRSPSVLVSQNAALSKSSGGNYYRSAMQGGMCDVTAFKNDSGNQSYVSWANKDGATYIFCVMQSPDTCDDFGYANRRPALCETVKLMDWVFDSFSIQAALDTDLTLAEIPVKYSSDTSSLQLYPADSMMTLLPVSYTHLTLTTK
;
A
#
# COMPACT_ATOMS: atom_id res chain seq x y z
N MET A 1 50.18 -10.61 -17.16
CA MET A 1 49.52 -9.28 -17.26
C MET A 1 48.45 -9.21 -18.37
N LYS A 2 48.74 -9.63 -19.62
CA LYS A 2 47.74 -9.54 -20.73
C LYS A 2 46.43 -10.36 -20.51
N ARG A 3 46.47 -11.50 -19.79
CA ARG A 3 45.28 -12.34 -19.52
C ARG A 3 44.40 -11.77 -18.36
N ILE A 4 44.99 -11.07 -17.40
CA ILE A 4 44.26 -10.42 -16.32
C ILE A 4 43.54 -9.16 -16.84
N PHE A 5 44.16 -8.44 -17.77
CA PHE A 5 43.53 -7.27 -18.40
C PHE A 5 42.31 -7.65 -19.28
N ALA A 6 42.36 -8.79 -19.96
CA ALA A 6 41.24 -9.30 -20.74
C ALA A 6 40.04 -9.73 -19.88
N LEU A 7 40.30 -10.30 -18.68
CA LEU A 7 39.24 -10.66 -17.73
C LEU A 7 38.59 -9.43 -17.10
N PHE A 8 39.36 -8.38 -16.80
CA PHE A 8 38.82 -7.12 -16.29
C PHE A 8 38.01 -6.36 -17.35
N LEU A 9 38.42 -6.41 -18.61
CA LEU A 9 37.69 -5.76 -19.70
C LEU A 9 36.38 -6.50 -20.01
N SER A 10 36.34 -7.83 -19.94
CA SER A 10 35.10 -8.62 -20.12
C SER A 10 34.12 -8.39 -18.95
N PHE A 11 34.62 -8.21 -17.70
CA PHE A 11 33.77 -7.90 -16.54
C PHE A 11 33.22 -6.46 -16.60
N ALA A 12 34.01 -5.50 -17.09
CA ALA A 12 33.56 -4.12 -17.29
C ALA A 12 32.52 -3.99 -18.40
N VAL A 13 32.63 -4.78 -19.47
CA VAL A 13 31.63 -4.80 -20.56
C VAL A 13 30.35 -5.50 -20.12
N LEU A 14 30.42 -6.55 -19.30
CA LEU A 14 29.23 -7.17 -18.69
C LEU A 14 28.52 -6.21 -17.71
N PHE A 15 29.26 -5.39 -16.96
CA PHE A 15 28.66 -4.44 -16.00
C PHE A 15 28.06 -3.21 -16.70
N SER A 16 28.57 -2.80 -17.86
CA SER A 16 28.02 -1.68 -18.63
C SER A 16 26.74 -2.06 -19.40
N CYS A 17 26.46 -3.35 -19.61
CA CYS A 17 25.21 -3.81 -20.19
C CYS A 17 24.07 -4.01 -19.18
N LEU A 18 24.35 -3.89 -17.85
CA LEU A 18 23.37 -4.07 -16.79
C LEU A 18 22.73 -2.78 -16.28
N SER A 19 23.09 -1.63 -16.87
CA SER A 19 22.35 -0.38 -16.64
C SER A 19 21.19 -0.24 -17.63
N VAL A 20 20.33 -1.23 -17.72
CA VAL A 20 18.97 -0.99 -18.17
C VAL A 20 18.24 -0.39 -17.00
N THR A 21 18.31 0.93 -16.86
CA THR A 21 17.32 1.69 -16.11
C THR A 21 16.01 1.61 -16.89
N ALA A 22 15.37 0.46 -16.87
CA ALA A 22 13.99 0.32 -17.30
C ALA A 22 13.07 0.80 -16.19
N SER A 23 13.21 2.06 -15.76
CA SER A 23 12.07 2.80 -15.25
C SER A 23 11.28 3.27 -16.47
N ALA A 24 10.61 2.38 -17.12
CA ALA A 24 9.49 2.76 -17.95
C ALA A 24 8.40 3.23 -16.97
N MET A 25 8.47 4.50 -16.58
CA MET A 25 7.41 5.16 -15.85
C MET A 25 6.25 5.30 -16.85
N PHE A 26 5.20 4.51 -16.65
CA PHE A 26 4.02 4.58 -17.50
C PHE A 26 3.13 5.71 -16.96
N ASP A 27 3.00 6.77 -17.74
CA ASP A 27 2.14 7.90 -17.43
C ASP A 27 0.68 7.56 -17.78
N PRO A 28 -0.28 7.59 -16.83
CA PRO A 28 -1.70 7.43 -17.13
C PRO A 28 -2.34 8.67 -17.80
N SER A 29 -1.58 9.74 -18.06
CA SER A 29 -2.08 10.98 -18.67
C SER A 29 -2.94 10.77 -19.92
N PRO A 30 -2.68 9.79 -20.80
CA PRO A 30 -3.57 9.54 -21.94
C PRO A 30 -4.99 9.10 -21.54
N VAL A 31 -5.13 8.57 -20.33
CA VAL A 31 -6.38 8.00 -19.81
C VAL A 31 -7.02 8.95 -18.78
N TYR A 32 -6.19 9.57 -17.94
CA TYR A 32 -6.67 10.32 -16.79
C TYR A 32 -5.55 11.19 -16.20
N ASP A 33 -5.86 12.44 -15.86
CA ASP A 33 -4.93 13.38 -15.24
C ASP A 33 -5.10 13.33 -13.71
N VAL A 34 -4.16 12.67 -13.02
CA VAL A 34 -4.14 12.54 -11.56
C VAL A 34 -4.01 13.91 -10.88
N LYS A 35 -5.02 14.30 -10.11
CA LYS A 35 -5.10 15.58 -9.40
C LYS A 35 -4.47 15.55 -8.01
N ALA A 36 -4.26 14.36 -7.43
CA ALA A 36 -3.58 14.20 -6.16
C ALA A 36 -2.22 14.94 -6.16
N GLN A 37 -1.84 15.49 -5.00
CA GLN A 37 -0.56 16.18 -4.86
C GLN A 37 0.63 15.25 -4.97
N SER A 38 0.43 13.98 -4.56
CA SER A 38 1.45 12.95 -4.63
C SER A 38 0.77 11.59 -4.88
N ALA A 39 1.34 10.77 -5.73
CA ALA A 39 0.85 9.43 -5.97
C ALA A 39 1.99 8.45 -6.28
N TYR A 40 1.80 7.17 -5.87
CA TYR A 40 2.76 6.11 -6.11
C TYR A 40 2.04 4.78 -6.27
N VAL A 41 2.25 4.11 -7.41
CA VAL A 41 1.63 2.82 -7.71
C VAL A 41 2.70 1.82 -8.08
N VAL A 42 2.73 0.70 -7.37
CA VAL A 42 3.75 -0.34 -7.54
C VAL A 42 3.08 -1.70 -7.69
N ASN A 43 3.53 -2.48 -8.67
CA ASN A 43 3.28 -3.91 -8.70
C ASN A 43 4.21 -4.61 -7.70
N THR A 44 3.65 -5.25 -6.67
CA THR A 44 4.44 -5.84 -5.58
C THR A 44 5.11 -7.16 -5.95
N ASP A 45 4.61 -7.86 -6.96
CA ASP A 45 5.13 -9.16 -7.39
C ASP A 45 6.43 -9.01 -8.19
N THR A 46 6.54 -7.91 -8.94
CA THR A 46 7.72 -7.58 -9.77
C THR A 46 8.54 -6.41 -9.24
N ASN A 47 8.03 -5.68 -8.23
CA ASN A 47 8.57 -4.41 -7.71
C ASN A 47 8.69 -3.30 -8.79
N ILE A 48 7.88 -3.36 -9.85
CA ILE A 48 7.86 -2.34 -10.91
C ILE A 48 6.94 -1.20 -10.49
N ILE A 49 7.49 0.03 -10.52
CA ILE A 49 6.73 1.27 -10.35
C ILE A 49 5.99 1.51 -11.66
N VAL A 50 4.65 1.51 -11.62
CA VAL A 50 3.81 1.75 -12.81
C VAL A 50 3.35 3.19 -12.93
N TYR A 51 3.28 3.90 -11.81
CA TYR A 51 2.98 5.33 -11.79
C TYR A 51 3.65 6.02 -10.61
N GLU A 52 4.16 7.23 -10.86
CA GLU A 52 4.78 8.07 -9.85
C GLU A 52 4.51 9.55 -10.13
N LYS A 53 4.10 10.28 -9.10
CA LYS A 53 3.93 11.74 -9.11
C LYS A 53 4.34 12.29 -7.77
N ASP A 54 5.36 13.14 -7.73
CA ASP A 54 5.86 13.78 -6.51
C ASP A 54 5.91 12.84 -5.28
N SER A 55 6.30 11.58 -5.50
CA SER A 55 6.13 10.46 -4.56
C SER A 55 6.85 10.66 -3.22
N GLN A 56 7.89 11.47 -3.19
CA GLN A 56 8.65 11.81 -1.99
C GLN A 56 8.21 13.14 -1.35
N LYS A 57 7.21 13.83 -1.94
CA LYS A 57 6.68 15.06 -1.37
C LYS A 57 6.04 14.78 -0.02
N GLN A 58 6.54 15.45 1.02
CA GLN A 58 5.99 15.37 2.36
C GLN A 58 4.61 16.03 2.43
N VAL A 59 3.64 15.31 2.96
CA VAL A 59 2.26 15.75 3.14
C VAL A 59 1.74 15.33 4.52
N SER A 60 0.60 15.88 4.96
CA SER A 60 -0.06 15.42 6.18
C SER A 60 -0.46 13.95 6.06
N ALA A 61 -0.14 13.16 7.08
CA ALA A 61 -0.53 11.76 7.17
C ALA A 61 -2.00 11.60 7.59
N GLY A 62 -2.51 12.52 8.42
CA GLY A 62 -3.87 12.43 8.96
C GLY A 62 -4.18 11.05 9.53
N GLY A 63 -5.37 10.53 9.25
CA GLY A 63 -5.81 9.21 9.71
C GLY A 63 -4.95 8.03 9.25
N LEU A 64 -4.14 8.19 8.19
CA LEU A 64 -3.20 7.15 7.74
C LEU A 64 -2.07 6.87 8.75
N THR A 65 -1.86 7.76 9.73
CA THR A 65 -0.98 7.51 10.90
C THR A 65 -1.28 6.18 11.59
N LYS A 66 -2.54 5.75 11.58
CA LYS A 66 -2.98 4.48 12.19
C LYS A 66 -2.34 3.24 11.56
N TYR A 67 -1.88 3.33 10.31
CA TYR A 67 -1.06 2.25 9.73
C TYR A 67 0.22 2.00 10.55
N MET A 68 0.87 3.06 11.04
CA MET A 68 2.05 2.90 11.90
C MET A 68 1.70 2.37 13.29
N THR A 69 0.56 2.78 13.87
CA THR A 69 0.07 2.23 15.14
C THR A 69 -0.23 0.73 15.00
N ILE A 70 -0.90 0.33 13.91
CA ILE A 70 -1.16 -1.09 13.60
C ILE A 70 0.17 -1.84 13.35
N ALA A 71 1.10 -1.25 12.61
CA ALA A 71 2.40 -1.85 12.35
C ALA A 71 3.19 -2.11 13.64
N LEU A 72 3.22 -1.14 14.57
CA LEU A 72 3.88 -1.32 15.86
C LEU A 72 3.18 -2.38 16.71
N LEU A 73 1.84 -2.38 16.73
CA LEU A 73 1.06 -3.41 17.42
C LEU A 73 1.40 -4.81 16.87
N LEU A 74 1.32 -5.01 15.56
CA LEU A 74 1.56 -6.31 14.94
C LEU A 74 3.03 -6.76 15.06
N THR A 75 3.98 -5.83 15.04
CA THR A 75 5.39 -6.15 15.27
C THR A 75 5.62 -6.78 16.64
N ASN A 76 4.90 -6.32 17.65
CA ASN A 76 5.15 -6.71 19.05
C ASN A 76 4.14 -7.75 19.58
N TYR A 77 2.93 -7.84 18.97
CA TYR A 77 1.80 -8.58 19.53
C TYR A 77 0.98 -9.35 18.49
N ALA A 78 1.55 -9.74 17.34
CA ALA A 78 0.79 -10.42 16.27
C ALA A 78 0.14 -11.73 16.72
N ASP A 79 0.75 -12.45 17.65
CA ASP A 79 0.28 -13.71 18.26
C ASP A 79 -0.64 -13.49 19.48
N GLN A 80 -0.93 -12.25 19.85
CA GLN A 80 -1.66 -11.85 21.06
C GLN A 80 -2.89 -10.99 20.76
N LEU A 81 -3.43 -11.04 19.53
CA LEU A 81 -4.51 -10.14 19.10
C LEU A 81 -5.83 -10.36 19.86
N ASP A 82 -5.97 -11.51 20.52
CA ASP A 82 -7.14 -11.80 21.35
C ASP A 82 -6.97 -11.37 22.81
N ASN A 83 -5.79 -10.85 23.20
CA ASN A 83 -5.59 -10.17 24.47
C ASN A 83 -6.41 -8.89 24.50
N THR A 84 -6.79 -8.49 25.72
CA THR A 84 -7.70 -7.38 25.95
C THR A 84 -7.03 -6.19 26.62
N PHE A 85 -7.59 -5.01 26.39
CA PHE A 85 -7.29 -3.79 27.12
C PHE A 85 -8.58 -3.09 27.52
N GLN A 86 -8.54 -2.33 28.58
CA GLN A 86 -9.64 -1.47 28.99
C GLN A 86 -9.45 -0.08 28.39
N MET A 87 -10.49 0.45 27.73
CA MET A 87 -10.45 1.80 27.14
C MET A 87 -10.23 2.85 28.24
N PRO A 88 -9.11 3.61 28.20
CA PRO A 88 -8.80 4.59 29.22
C PRO A 88 -9.77 5.79 29.19
N PHE A 89 -10.21 6.25 30.34
CA PHE A 89 -11.12 7.41 30.46
C PHE A 89 -10.50 8.67 29.82
N ALA A 90 -9.23 8.94 30.09
CA ALA A 90 -8.54 10.13 29.59
C ALA A 90 -8.50 10.21 28.04
N ILE A 91 -8.53 9.07 27.36
CA ILE A 91 -8.48 9.01 25.90
C ILE A 91 -9.86 9.17 25.28
N SER A 92 -10.88 8.53 25.85
CA SER A 92 -12.22 8.56 25.29
C SER A 92 -12.78 10.00 25.23
N ASP A 93 -12.51 10.83 26.20
CA ASP A 93 -12.92 12.24 26.21
C ASP A 93 -12.13 13.11 25.22
N TYR A 94 -10.83 12.82 25.07
CA TYR A 94 -9.95 13.59 24.18
C TYR A 94 -10.35 13.47 22.71
N VAL A 95 -10.81 12.29 22.27
CA VAL A 95 -11.10 12.00 20.85
C VAL A 95 -12.60 11.92 20.53
N HIS A 96 -13.49 12.18 21.45
CA HIS A 96 -14.94 11.98 21.31
C HIS A 96 -15.58 12.74 20.14
N SER A 97 -15.07 13.92 19.79
CA SER A 97 -15.59 14.75 18.69
C SER A 97 -14.96 14.43 17.33
N THR A 98 -14.11 13.41 17.24
CA THR A 98 -13.37 13.03 16.05
C THR A 98 -13.92 11.75 15.43
N ASP A 99 -13.25 11.19 14.40
CA ASP A 99 -13.62 9.89 13.83
C ASP A 99 -13.48 8.80 14.91
N ASN A 100 -14.55 8.04 15.12
CA ASN A 100 -14.62 7.04 16.18
C ASN A 100 -15.53 5.87 15.82
N ALA A 101 -15.40 4.79 16.56
CA ALA A 101 -16.23 3.57 16.51
C ALA A 101 -17.11 3.42 17.77
N ASP A 102 -17.29 4.49 18.56
CA ASP A 102 -18.02 4.53 19.84
C ASP A 102 -17.47 3.53 20.88
N MET A 103 -16.12 3.36 20.91
CA MET A 103 -15.45 2.56 21.93
C MET A 103 -15.32 3.40 23.21
N ARG A 104 -16.19 3.13 24.20
CA ARG A 104 -16.34 3.99 25.39
C ARG A 104 -15.36 3.63 26.49
N SER A 105 -15.03 4.64 27.32
CA SER A 105 -14.18 4.47 28.50
C SER A 105 -14.65 3.34 29.42
N ASN A 106 -13.71 2.61 30.00
CA ASN A 106 -13.93 1.46 30.90
C ASN A 106 -14.65 0.25 30.25
N GLU A 107 -14.82 0.22 28.93
CA GLU A 107 -15.18 -0.99 28.21
C GLU A 107 -13.92 -1.79 27.86
N THR A 108 -14.08 -3.08 27.74
CA THR A 108 -12.98 -4.00 27.43
C THR A 108 -13.01 -4.42 25.97
N PHE A 109 -11.89 -4.24 25.26
CA PHE A 109 -11.74 -4.58 23.85
C PHE A 109 -10.52 -5.46 23.64
N THR A 110 -10.56 -6.32 22.62
CA THR A 110 -9.37 -7.03 22.16
C THR A 110 -8.51 -6.13 21.26
N TYR A 111 -7.22 -6.46 21.13
CA TYR A 111 -6.35 -5.76 20.17
C TYR A 111 -6.88 -5.90 18.74
N ARG A 112 -7.41 -7.06 18.39
CA ARG A 112 -8.06 -7.34 17.09
C ARG A 112 -9.24 -6.41 16.84
N GLU A 113 -10.12 -6.23 17.83
CA GLU A 113 -11.26 -5.30 17.73
C GLU A 113 -10.81 -3.86 17.52
N ALA A 114 -9.70 -3.45 18.15
CA ALA A 114 -9.14 -2.12 17.94
C ALA A 114 -8.60 -1.95 16.50
N ILE A 115 -7.95 -2.98 15.91
CA ILE A 115 -7.53 -2.91 14.51
C ILE A 115 -8.76 -2.80 13.59
N TYR A 116 -9.81 -3.61 13.80
CA TYR A 116 -11.05 -3.48 13.02
C TYR A 116 -11.65 -2.07 13.12
N ALA A 117 -11.70 -1.48 14.30
CA ALA A 117 -12.21 -0.13 14.50
C ALA A 117 -11.35 0.93 13.76
N MET A 118 -10.01 0.82 13.84
CA MET A 118 -9.09 1.70 13.11
C MET A 118 -9.28 1.59 11.60
N VAL A 119 -9.34 0.37 11.07
CA VAL A 119 -9.40 0.14 9.62
C VAL A 119 -10.78 0.49 9.04
N THR A 120 -11.87 0.10 9.73
CA THR A 120 -13.23 0.31 9.19
C THR A 120 -13.76 1.72 9.42
N ARG A 121 -13.48 2.31 10.59
CA ARG A 121 -14.05 3.59 11.03
C ARG A 121 -13.04 4.73 11.15
N ASN A 122 -11.76 4.48 10.88
CA ASN A 122 -10.69 5.43 11.16
C ASN A 122 -10.67 5.87 12.64
N ALA A 123 -11.05 4.96 13.56
CA ALA A 123 -11.33 5.25 14.97
C ALA A 123 -10.08 5.76 15.71
N ASN A 124 -10.12 7.00 16.15
CA ASN A 124 -9.00 7.64 16.85
C ASN A 124 -8.86 7.13 18.27
N GLU A 125 -9.99 6.87 18.96
CA GLU A 125 -9.99 6.29 20.29
C GLU A 125 -9.41 4.87 20.32
N ALA A 126 -9.62 4.09 19.26
CA ALA A 126 -9.04 2.76 19.16
C ALA A 126 -7.50 2.83 19.11
N ALA A 127 -6.94 3.74 18.30
CA ALA A 127 -5.51 3.91 18.16
C ALA A 127 -4.88 4.48 19.46
N MET A 128 -5.44 5.56 19.97
CA MET A 128 -4.92 6.23 21.17
C MET A 128 -5.13 5.41 22.44
N GLY A 129 -6.30 4.75 22.57
CA GLY A 129 -6.61 3.90 23.73
C GLY A 129 -5.71 2.68 23.82
N LEU A 130 -5.49 2.03 22.67
CA LEU A 130 -4.55 0.90 22.56
C LEU A 130 -3.11 1.35 22.89
N ALA A 131 -2.65 2.44 22.27
CA ALA A 131 -1.31 3.00 22.52
C ALA A 131 -1.10 3.34 24.00
N TYR A 132 -2.09 3.99 24.62
CA TYR A 132 -2.05 4.34 26.05
C TYR A 132 -1.99 3.08 26.93
N ALA A 133 -2.84 2.10 26.66
CA ALA A 133 -2.90 0.88 27.46
C ALA A 133 -1.61 0.07 27.36
N LEU A 134 -1.06 -0.11 26.16
CA LEU A 134 0.15 -0.91 25.92
C LEU A 134 1.44 -0.22 26.34
N SER A 135 1.46 1.11 26.39
CA SER A 135 2.61 1.88 26.89
C SER A 135 2.56 2.15 28.39
N GLY A 136 1.52 1.68 29.11
CA GLY A 136 1.33 2.03 30.52
C GLY A 136 1.06 3.52 30.75
N GLY A 137 0.51 4.23 29.75
CA GLY A 137 0.23 5.67 29.79
C GLY A 137 1.32 6.53 29.15
N ASP A 138 2.45 5.97 28.75
CA ASP A 138 3.55 6.70 28.10
C ASP A 138 3.33 6.80 26.58
N LEU A 139 2.43 7.70 26.17
CA LEU A 139 2.17 7.96 24.75
C LEU A 139 3.40 8.50 24.01
N ALA A 140 4.29 9.24 24.67
CA ALA A 140 5.52 9.74 24.06
C ALA A 140 6.48 8.58 23.74
N GLY A 141 6.60 7.62 24.66
CA GLY A 141 7.35 6.38 24.41
C GLY A 141 6.76 5.55 23.28
N TRP A 142 5.43 5.45 23.16
CA TRP A 142 4.77 4.80 22.03
C TRP A 142 5.14 5.47 20.69
N VAL A 143 5.02 6.78 20.60
CA VAL A 143 5.38 7.58 19.43
C VAL A 143 6.86 7.42 19.06
N SER A 144 7.75 7.39 20.05
CA SER A 144 9.18 7.12 19.83
C SER A 144 9.40 5.74 19.18
N GLN A 145 8.67 4.72 19.63
CA GLN A 145 8.71 3.39 19.03
C GLN A 145 8.13 3.37 17.61
N MET A 146 7.04 4.11 17.32
CA MET A 146 6.51 4.28 15.96
C MET A 146 7.57 4.85 15.02
N ASN A 147 8.26 5.93 15.41
CA ASN A 147 9.33 6.54 14.60
C ASN A 147 10.51 5.58 14.42
N THR A 148 10.91 4.85 15.45
CA THR A 148 11.98 3.85 15.37
C THR A 148 11.61 2.71 14.40
N LEU A 149 10.39 2.19 14.48
CA LEU A 149 9.92 1.17 13.54
C LEU A 149 9.83 1.70 12.11
N SER A 150 9.32 2.92 11.94
CA SER A 150 9.22 3.61 10.65
C SER A 150 10.59 3.66 9.95
N GLN A 151 11.63 4.08 10.66
CA GLN A 151 13.01 4.07 10.15
C GLN A 151 13.49 2.65 9.80
N ARG A 152 13.17 1.64 10.61
CA ARG A 152 13.51 0.25 10.32
C ARG A 152 12.80 -0.32 9.09
N ILE A 153 11.59 0.14 8.80
CA ILE A 153 10.84 -0.18 7.56
C ILE A 153 11.52 0.47 6.35
N GLY A 154 12.29 1.54 6.55
CA GLY A 154 13.02 2.26 5.49
C GLY A 154 12.39 3.59 5.08
N THR A 155 11.46 4.13 5.88
CA THR A 155 10.87 5.44 5.60
C THR A 155 11.90 6.56 5.86
N THR A 156 11.86 7.59 5.03
CA THR A 156 12.82 8.71 5.09
C THR A 156 12.17 10.08 5.22
N ASN A 157 10.89 10.19 4.85
CA ASN A 157 10.14 11.44 4.83
C ASN A 157 8.94 11.44 5.79
N SER A 158 8.87 10.48 6.72
CA SER A 158 7.78 10.36 7.68
C SER A 158 8.22 10.75 9.08
N THR A 159 7.33 11.43 9.79
CA THR A 159 7.44 11.74 11.22
C THR A 159 6.09 11.54 11.88
N TRP A 160 6.08 10.88 13.03
CA TRP A 160 4.88 10.59 13.80
C TRP A 160 4.93 11.33 15.13
N THR A 161 3.84 11.98 15.50
CA THR A 161 3.71 12.82 16.70
C THR A 161 2.58 12.37 17.63
N ASP A 162 1.64 11.57 17.11
CA ASP A 162 0.63 10.85 17.90
C ASP A 162 0.33 9.48 17.29
N ALA A 163 -0.54 8.71 17.93
CA ALA A 163 -0.90 7.36 17.48
C ALA A 163 -2.08 7.32 16.49
N CYS A 164 -2.80 8.41 16.27
CA CYS A 164 -4.06 8.40 15.50
C CYS A 164 -4.12 9.38 14.32
N GLY A 165 -3.23 10.38 14.27
CA GLY A 165 -3.15 11.35 13.18
C GLY A 165 -3.98 12.61 13.39
N ILE A 166 -4.33 12.97 14.65
CA ILE A 166 -4.99 14.24 14.96
C ILE A 166 -3.97 15.39 14.96
N ASP A 167 -2.77 15.15 15.44
CA ASP A 167 -1.71 16.17 15.49
C ASP A 167 -1.18 16.44 14.07
N SER A 168 -1.09 17.72 13.71
CA SER A 168 -0.61 18.17 12.41
C SER A 168 0.87 17.88 12.12
N GLY A 169 1.64 17.51 13.16
CA GLY A 169 3.02 17.06 13.04
C GLY A 169 3.18 15.67 12.42
N ASN A 170 2.09 14.89 12.29
CA ASN A 170 2.12 13.63 11.55
C ASN A 170 2.25 13.89 10.05
N VAL A 171 3.42 13.63 9.50
CA VAL A 171 3.72 13.84 8.08
C VAL A 171 4.33 12.59 7.46
N THR A 172 4.08 12.40 6.17
CA THR A 172 4.53 11.23 5.40
C THR A 172 4.63 11.57 3.91
N CYS A 173 5.02 10.60 3.08
CA CYS A 173 4.95 10.71 1.62
C CYS A 173 4.44 9.40 1.00
N ALA A 174 4.14 9.41 -0.30
CA ALA A 174 3.56 8.25 -0.97
C ALA A 174 4.51 7.03 -0.97
N VAL A 175 5.81 7.21 -1.15
CA VAL A 175 6.80 6.12 -1.06
C VAL A 175 6.85 5.52 0.34
N ASP A 176 6.87 6.34 1.38
CA ASP A 176 6.91 5.85 2.76
C ASP A 176 5.63 5.08 3.11
N MET A 177 4.46 5.56 2.66
CA MET A 177 3.20 4.83 2.85
C MET A 177 3.16 3.50 2.09
N TYR A 178 3.77 3.42 0.91
CA TYR A 178 3.97 2.16 0.21
C TYR A 178 4.79 1.17 1.05
N LEU A 179 5.92 1.62 1.61
CA LEU A 179 6.78 0.78 2.44
C LEU A 179 6.04 0.28 3.70
N ILE A 180 5.28 1.16 4.35
CA ILE A 180 4.49 0.83 5.55
C ILE A 180 3.39 -0.17 5.21
N LEU A 181 2.62 0.05 4.14
CA LEU A 181 1.56 -0.88 3.74
C LEU A 181 2.14 -2.23 3.31
N ARG A 182 3.24 -2.24 2.53
CA ARG A 182 3.94 -3.47 2.16
C ARG A 182 4.41 -4.26 3.39
N TYR A 183 4.92 -3.57 4.40
CA TYR A 183 5.29 -4.19 5.68
C TYR A 183 4.07 -4.80 6.38
N LEU A 184 2.97 -4.07 6.46
CA LEU A 184 1.72 -4.56 7.05
C LEU A 184 1.14 -5.77 6.32
N MET A 185 1.26 -5.84 5.00
CA MET A 185 0.82 -6.98 4.20
C MET A 185 1.61 -8.27 4.49
N SER A 186 2.73 -8.21 5.19
CA SER A 186 3.42 -9.42 5.68
C SER A 186 2.75 -10.09 6.89
N PHE A 187 1.72 -9.47 7.46
CA PHE A 187 0.94 -10.02 8.56
C PHE A 187 -0.44 -10.49 8.07
N ASP A 188 -0.70 -11.80 8.12
CA ASP A 188 -1.98 -12.38 7.67
C ASP A 188 -3.19 -11.74 8.35
N ALA A 189 -3.07 -11.42 9.65
CA ALA A 189 -4.13 -10.75 10.40
C ALA A 189 -4.48 -9.37 9.84
N PHE A 190 -3.48 -8.61 9.35
CA PHE A 190 -3.74 -7.33 8.71
C PHE A 190 -4.43 -7.51 7.36
N VAL A 191 -3.96 -8.46 6.55
CA VAL A 191 -4.56 -8.77 5.24
C VAL A 191 -6.03 -9.14 5.41
N GLU A 192 -6.35 -10.03 6.37
CA GLU A 192 -7.73 -10.41 6.70
C GLU A 192 -8.57 -9.18 7.11
N ILE A 193 -8.10 -8.42 8.12
CA ILE A 193 -8.86 -7.32 8.72
C ILE A 193 -9.07 -6.17 7.75
N SER A 194 -8.07 -5.82 6.94
CA SER A 194 -8.14 -4.65 6.05
C SER A 194 -9.11 -4.84 4.88
N GLY A 195 -9.44 -6.09 4.53
CA GLY A 195 -10.32 -6.44 3.42
C GLY A 195 -11.80 -6.52 3.79
N VAL A 196 -12.20 -6.35 5.05
CA VAL A 196 -13.60 -6.52 5.43
C VAL A 196 -14.44 -5.29 5.09
N PRO A 197 -15.60 -5.45 4.42
CA PRO A 197 -16.54 -4.36 4.19
C PRO A 197 -17.31 -3.95 5.46
N THR A 198 -17.47 -4.88 6.40
CA THR A 198 -18.16 -4.65 7.68
C THR A 198 -17.56 -5.52 8.77
N PHE A 199 -17.55 -5.02 9.99
CA PHE A 199 -17.23 -5.78 11.19
C PHE A 199 -18.33 -5.61 12.23
N THR A 200 -18.76 -6.68 12.89
CA THR A 200 -19.72 -6.63 13.97
C THR A 200 -18.97 -6.61 15.30
N MET A 201 -18.87 -5.42 15.92
CA MET A 201 -18.34 -5.26 17.27
C MET A 201 -19.29 -5.98 18.26
N PRO A 202 -18.80 -6.92 19.07
CA PRO A 202 -19.63 -7.59 20.07
C PRO A 202 -20.22 -6.60 21.10
N ALA A 203 -21.28 -7.03 21.77
CA ALA A 203 -21.84 -6.26 22.91
C ALA A 203 -20.76 -6.06 23.98
N LYS A 204 -20.76 -4.86 24.61
CA LYS A 204 -19.81 -4.43 25.64
C LYS A 204 -20.57 -3.98 26.89
N GLU A 205 -19.83 -3.62 27.92
CA GLU A 205 -20.40 -3.24 29.22
C GLU A 205 -21.40 -2.06 29.11
N LYS A 206 -21.11 -1.09 28.24
CA LYS A 206 -21.96 0.10 28.00
C LYS A 206 -22.78 -0.03 26.70
N HIS A 207 -22.36 -0.89 25.76
CA HIS A 207 -23.06 -1.20 24.52
C HIS A 207 -23.67 -2.61 24.62
N ARG A 208 -24.88 -2.70 25.14
CA ARG A 208 -25.55 -3.99 25.41
C ARG A 208 -25.97 -4.77 24.16
N SER A 209 -25.88 -4.16 22.99
CA SER A 209 -26.16 -4.81 21.68
C SER A 209 -24.92 -4.70 20.80
N PRO A 210 -24.67 -5.72 19.95
CA PRO A 210 -23.62 -5.61 18.94
C PRO A 210 -23.83 -4.40 18.02
N SER A 211 -22.73 -3.76 17.61
CA SER A 211 -22.77 -2.65 16.66
C SER A 211 -22.05 -3.02 15.36
N VAL A 212 -22.58 -2.60 14.21
CA VAL A 212 -21.99 -2.88 12.90
C VAL A 212 -21.11 -1.68 12.48
N LEU A 213 -19.82 -1.93 12.36
CA LEU A 213 -18.86 -0.98 11.80
C LEU A 213 -18.79 -1.20 10.28
N VAL A 214 -19.24 -0.21 9.52
CA VAL A 214 -19.14 -0.23 8.05
C VAL A 214 -17.84 0.42 7.62
N SER A 215 -17.09 -0.27 6.77
CA SER A 215 -15.82 0.25 6.27
C SER A 215 -15.99 1.55 5.48
N GLN A 216 -15.13 2.51 5.75
CA GLN A 216 -15.03 3.74 4.96
C GLN A 216 -14.40 3.50 3.58
N ASN A 217 -13.75 2.35 3.38
CA ASN A 217 -13.29 1.90 2.07
C ASN A 217 -14.47 1.42 1.22
N ALA A 218 -15.11 2.36 0.52
CA ALA A 218 -16.27 2.06 -0.30
C ALA A 218 -15.97 1.13 -1.49
N ALA A 219 -14.70 0.96 -1.89
CA ALA A 219 -14.34 0.04 -2.97
C ALA A 219 -14.52 -1.44 -2.61
N LEU A 220 -14.65 -1.78 -1.32
CA LEU A 220 -14.82 -3.16 -0.85
C LEU A 220 -16.25 -3.71 -1.02
N SER A 221 -17.27 -2.87 -1.18
CA SER A 221 -18.66 -3.34 -1.15
C SER A 221 -19.54 -2.66 -2.21
N LYS A 222 -20.28 -3.47 -2.96
CA LYS A 222 -21.29 -2.98 -3.92
C LYS A 222 -22.40 -2.18 -3.23
N SER A 223 -22.82 -2.59 -2.03
CA SER A 223 -23.94 -1.96 -1.31
C SER A 223 -23.62 -0.58 -0.77
N SER A 224 -22.34 -0.34 -0.39
CA SER A 224 -21.88 0.95 0.14
C SER A 224 -21.01 1.74 -0.83
N GLY A 225 -20.46 1.08 -1.85
CA GLY A 225 -19.47 1.62 -2.77
C GLY A 225 -20.03 2.15 -4.09
N GLY A 226 -21.18 1.64 -4.54
CA GLY A 226 -21.72 2.05 -5.83
C GLY A 226 -20.67 1.96 -6.95
N ASN A 227 -20.42 3.07 -7.65
CA ASN A 227 -19.43 3.15 -8.73
C ASN A 227 -17.96 3.05 -8.26
N TYR A 228 -17.68 3.20 -6.96
CA TYR A 228 -16.34 2.98 -6.41
C TYR A 228 -15.98 1.50 -6.23
N TYR A 229 -16.99 0.61 -6.13
CA TYR A 229 -16.73 -0.81 -5.90
C TYR A 229 -15.86 -1.41 -7.00
N ARG A 230 -14.83 -2.14 -6.59
CA ARG A 230 -14.00 -2.98 -7.47
C ARG A 230 -13.74 -4.32 -6.80
N SER A 231 -14.04 -5.39 -7.51
CA SER A 231 -13.81 -6.77 -7.01
C SER A 231 -12.32 -7.06 -6.79
N ALA A 232 -11.43 -6.32 -7.45
CA ALA A 232 -9.98 -6.42 -7.27
C ALA A 232 -9.49 -5.80 -5.96
N MET A 233 -10.26 -4.86 -5.35
CA MET A 233 -9.88 -4.23 -4.09
C MET A 233 -9.82 -5.28 -2.98
N GLN A 234 -8.70 -5.35 -2.29
CA GLN A 234 -8.46 -6.30 -1.22
C GLN A 234 -8.38 -5.62 0.16
N GLY A 235 -7.96 -4.37 0.23
CA GLY A 235 -7.89 -3.64 1.50
C GLY A 235 -7.39 -2.22 1.33
N GLY A 236 -7.47 -1.44 2.42
CA GLY A 236 -6.96 -0.08 2.44
C GLY A 236 -7.70 0.84 3.39
N MET A 237 -7.07 1.96 3.72
CA MET A 237 -7.63 3.00 4.59
C MET A 237 -7.69 4.32 3.86
N CYS A 238 -8.81 5.01 4.03
CA CYS A 238 -9.04 6.36 3.56
C CYS A 238 -8.88 7.34 4.73
N ASP A 239 -8.07 8.37 4.55
CA ASP A 239 -8.09 9.49 5.47
C ASP A 239 -9.28 10.40 5.16
N VAL A 240 -10.33 10.26 5.95
CA VAL A 240 -11.53 11.09 5.86
C VAL A 240 -11.46 12.31 6.77
N THR A 241 -10.45 12.39 7.63
CA THR A 241 -10.28 13.47 8.62
C THR A 241 -10.06 14.82 7.92
N ALA A 242 -9.34 14.81 6.81
CA ALA A 242 -9.09 16.00 6.00
C ALA A 242 -10.36 16.62 5.42
N PHE A 243 -11.41 15.83 5.23
CA PHE A 243 -12.71 16.32 4.73
C PHE A 243 -13.47 17.19 5.75
N LYS A 244 -13.17 17.03 7.04
CA LYS A 244 -13.76 17.82 8.13
C LYS A 244 -12.95 19.09 8.44
N ASN A 245 -11.71 19.15 8.00
CA ASN A 245 -10.80 20.27 8.18
C ASN A 245 -10.74 21.00 6.81
N ASP A 246 -11.04 22.28 6.73
CA ASP A 246 -11.15 23.18 5.58
C ASP A 246 -10.14 23.01 4.41
N SER A 247 -9.22 22.05 4.45
CA SER A 247 -8.27 21.76 3.36
C SER A 247 -8.90 20.99 2.19
N GLY A 248 -10.01 20.27 2.41
CA GLY A 248 -10.74 19.54 1.36
C GLY A 248 -9.97 18.39 0.70
N ASN A 249 -8.69 18.19 1.01
CA ASN A 249 -7.87 17.19 0.37
C ASN A 249 -7.96 15.85 1.11
N GLN A 250 -7.99 14.76 0.35
CA GLN A 250 -8.14 13.41 0.87
C GLN A 250 -6.93 12.55 0.49
N SER A 251 -6.55 11.61 1.36
CA SER A 251 -5.52 10.61 1.08
C SER A 251 -6.11 9.21 1.18
N TYR A 252 -5.66 8.30 0.32
CA TYR A 252 -6.09 6.92 0.32
C TYR A 252 -4.90 6.01 0.00
N VAL A 253 -4.68 5.01 0.85
CA VAL A 253 -3.63 4.01 0.70
C VAL A 253 -4.26 2.64 0.75
N SER A 254 -4.08 1.85 -0.31
CA SER A 254 -4.81 0.60 -0.53
C SER A 254 -4.02 -0.39 -1.37
N TRP A 255 -4.51 -1.62 -1.42
CA TRP A 255 -3.97 -2.65 -2.28
C TRP A 255 -5.07 -3.45 -2.96
N ALA A 256 -4.75 -3.94 -4.15
CA ALA A 256 -5.67 -4.69 -4.98
C ALA A 256 -4.95 -5.86 -5.67
N ASN A 257 -5.68 -6.95 -5.91
CA ASN A 257 -5.19 -8.09 -6.68
C ASN A 257 -6.21 -8.48 -7.74
N LYS A 258 -5.73 -8.73 -8.96
CA LYS A 258 -6.51 -9.27 -10.05
C LYS A 258 -5.61 -10.18 -10.89
N ASP A 259 -6.08 -11.38 -11.17
CA ASP A 259 -5.40 -12.36 -12.03
C ASP A 259 -3.94 -12.65 -11.59
N GLY A 260 -3.70 -12.63 -10.26
CA GLY A 260 -2.39 -12.89 -9.67
C GLY A 260 -1.44 -11.68 -9.64
N ALA A 261 -1.84 -10.54 -10.18
CA ALA A 261 -1.06 -9.29 -10.11
C ALA A 261 -1.53 -8.43 -8.93
N THR A 262 -0.63 -8.16 -7.99
CA THR A 262 -0.89 -7.37 -6.78
C THR A 262 -0.28 -5.98 -6.91
N TYR A 263 -1.08 -4.95 -6.61
CA TYR A 263 -0.63 -3.56 -6.64
C TYR A 263 -0.95 -2.85 -5.34
N ILE A 264 -0.03 -1.98 -4.91
CA ILE A 264 -0.26 -0.99 -3.87
C ILE A 264 -0.47 0.38 -4.53
N PHE A 265 -1.51 1.08 -4.08
CA PHE A 265 -1.90 2.41 -4.53
C PHE A 265 -1.78 3.37 -3.36
N CYS A 266 -0.92 4.39 -3.49
CA CYS A 266 -0.80 5.50 -2.54
C CYS A 266 -1.21 6.77 -3.28
N VAL A 267 -2.39 7.31 -2.97
CA VAL A 267 -2.93 8.54 -3.54
C VAL A 267 -3.08 9.54 -2.40
N MET A 268 -2.24 10.59 -2.42
CA MET A 268 -2.07 11.48 -1.29
C MET A 268 -2.55 12.90 -1.62
N GLN A 269 -3.36 13.47 -0.73
CA GLN A 269 -3.85 14.85 -0.83
C GLN A 269 -4.54 15.15 -2.17
N SER A 270 -5.49 14.28 -2.53
CA SER A 270 -6.35 14.49 -3.69
C SER A 270 -7.37 15.60 -3.40
N PRO A 271 -7.44 16.64 -4.23
CA PRO A 271 -8.38 17.75 -4.03
C PRO A 271 -9.81 17.35 -4.36
N ASP A 272 -10.79 18.08 -3.85
CA ASP A 272 -12.24 17.86 -4.07
C ASP A 272 -12.71 18.15 -5.53
N THR A 273 -11.85 17.88 -6.49
CA THR A 273 -12.15 18.08 -7.92
C THR A 273 -12.36 16.78 -8.69
N CYS A 274 -12.06 15.62 -8.07
CA CYS A 274 -12.32 14.32 -8.67
C CYS A 274 -13.75 13.87 -8.36
N ASP A 275 -14.71 14.31 -9.17
CA ASP A 275 -16.12 13.96 -9.02
C ASP A 275 -16.74 13.54 -10.36
N ASP A 276 -16.29 12.41 -10.89
CA ASP A 276 -16.89 11.86 -12.12
C ASP A 276 -18.04 10.87 -11.83
N PHE A 277 -18.30 10.58 -10.57
CA PHE A 277 -19.32 9.58 -10.20
C PHE A 277 -20.63 10.18 -9.67
N GLY A 278 -20.71 11.50 -9.51
CA GLY A 278 -21.97 12.21 -9.16
C GLY A 278 -22.50 11.93 -7.75
N TYR A 279 -21.63 11.55 -6.80
CA TYR A 279 -22.06 11.29 -5.44
C TYR A 279 -22.08 12.55 -4.56
N ALA A 280 -23.12 12.67 -3.71
CA ALA A 280 -23.22 13.74 -2.71
C ALA A 280 -22.08 13.72 -1.68
N ASN A 281 -21.50 12.56 -1.40
CA ASN A 281 -20.35 12.37 -0.53
C ASN A 281 -19.12 12.09 -1.39
N ARG A 282 -18.45 13.13 -1.81
CA ARG A 282 -17.24 13.02 -2.64
C ARG A 282 -16.12 12.31 -1.89
N ARG A 283 -15.42 11.44 -2.62
CA ARG A 283 -14.25 10.70 -2.12
C ARG A 283 -13.13 10.81 -3.15
N PRO A 284 -12.50 11.98 -3.26
CA PRO A 284 -11.58 12.28 -4.35
C PRO A 284 -10.41 11.29 -4.43
N ALA A 285 -9.74 10.99 -3.34
CA ALA A 285 -8.62 10.04 -3.35
C ALA A 285 -9.05 8.62 -3.73
N LEU A 286 -10.23 8.18 -3.27
CA LEU A 286 -10.79 6.89 -3.67
C LEU A 286 -11.17 6.87 -5.15
N CYS A 287 -11.76 7.96 -5.66
CA CYS A 287 -12.08 8.13 -7.08
C CYS A 287 -10.82 8.00 -7.95
N GLU A 288 -9.77 8.74 -7.62
CA GLU A 288 -8.49 8.67 -8.33
C GLU A 288 -7.85 7.28 -8.26
N THR A 289 -7.88 6.65 -7.07
CA THR A 289 -7.36 5.29 -6.90
C THR A 289 -8.10 4.28 -7.78
N VAL A 290 -9.43 4.36 -7.85
CA VAL A 290 -10.23 3.45 -8.68
C VAL A 290 -9.92 3.63 -10.16
N LYS A 291 -9.74 4.87 -10.63
CA LYS A 291 -9.33 5.16 -12.01
C LYS A 291 -7.93 4.63 -12.32
N LEU A 292 -6.98 4.83 -11.41
CA LEU A 292 -5.64 4.26 -11.55
C LEU A 292 -5.67 2.74 -11.54
N MET A 293 -6.50 2.14 -10.69
CA MET A 293 -6.68 0.70 -10.61
C MET A 293 -7.24 0.13 -11.92
N ASP A 294 -8.31 0.71 -12.45
CA ASP A 294 -8.91 0.29 -13.72
C ASP A 294 -7.85 0.38 -14.84
N TRP A 295 -7.15 1.53 -14.95
CA TRP A 295 -6.09 1.71 -15.93
C TRP A 295 -4.96 0.69 -15.81
N VAL A 296 -4.47 0.43 -14.60
CA VAL A 296 -3.37 -0.53 -14.38
C VAL A 296 -3.77 -1.94 -14.81
N PHE A 297 -4.95 -2.41 -14.38
CA PHE A 297 -5.40 -3.76 -14.71
C PHE A 297 -5.83 -3.94 -16.18
N ASP A 298 -6.19 -2.87 -16.86
CA ASP A 298 -6.48 -2.91 -18.30
C ASP A 298 -5.21 -2.77 -19.16
N SER A 299 -4.15 -2.14 -18.61
CA SER A 299 -2.94 -1.81 -19.37
C SER A 299 -1.80 -2.79 -19.18
N PHE A 300 -1.75 -3.53 -18.05
CA PHE A 300 -0.61 -4.37 -17.68
C PHE A 300 -1.05 -5.75 -17.21
N SER A 301 -0.17 -6.72 -17.49
CA SER A 301 -0.30 -8.09 -16.97
C SER A 301 1.08 -8.69 -16.70
N ILE A 302 1.15 -9.67 -15.78
CA ILE A 302 2.38 -10.44 -15.55
C ILE A 302 2.49 -11.46 -16.68
N GLN A 303 3.54 -11.35 -17.46
CA GLN A 303 3.80 -12.19 -18.65
C GLN A 303 5.25 -12.68 -18.65
N ALA A 304 5.52 -13.76 -19.39
CA ALA A 304 6.87 -14.20 -19.63
C ALA A 304 7.60 -13.20 -20.56
N ALA A 305 8.60 -12.50 -20.02
CA ALA A 305 9.52 -11.70 -20.84
C ALA A 305 10.53 -12.59 -21.58
N LEU A 306 10.91 -13.69 -20.96
CA LEU A 306 11.72 -14.76 -21.54
C LEU A 306 11.02 -16.08 -21.28
N ASP A 307 10.89 -16.90 -22.31
CA ASP A 307 10.38 -18.26 -22.21
C ASP A 307 11.50 -19.26 -22.54
N THR A 308 11.48 -20.43 -21.92
CA THR A 308 12.44 -21.51 -22.17
C THR A 308 12.46 -21.96 -23.63
N ASP A 309 11.38 -21.76 -24.38
CA ASP A 309 11.24 -22.10 -25.78
C ASP A 309 11.76 -21.01 -26.75
N LEU A 310 12.15 -19.82 -26.19
CA LEU A 310 12.64 -18.71 -26.99
C LEU A 310 14.12 -18.88 -27.33
N THR A 311 14.47 -19.03 -28.61
CA THR A 311 15.88 -19.00 -29.03
C THR A 311 16.47 -17.60 -28.83
N LEU A 312 17.41 -17.45 -27.88
CA LEU A 312 18.08 -16.18 -27.57
C LEU A 312 19.18 -15.84 -28.59
N ALA A 313 19.91 -16.84 -29.04
CA ALA A 313 20.98 -16.67 -30.00
C ALA A 313 21.29 -17.99 -30.71
N GLU A 314 21.87 -17.90 -31.88
CA GLU A 314 22.46 -19.00 -32.58
C GLU A 314 23.98 -18.77 -32.70
N ILE A 315 24.77 -19.70 -32.14
CA ILE A 315 26.23 -19.60 -32.11
C ILE A 315 26.83 -20.58 -33.10
N PRO A 316 27.65 -20.12 -34.09
CA PRO A 316 28.32 -21.02 -35.01
C PRO A 316 29.33 -21.90 -34.28
N VAL A 317 29.29 -23.21 -34.53
CA VAL A 317 30.21 -24.18 -33.95
C VAL A 317 31.27 -24.55 -34.99
N LYS A 318 32.56 -24.37 -34.63
CA LYS A 318 33.70 -24.78 -35.46
C LYS A 318 34.15 -26.17 -35.01
N TYR A 319 34.48 -26.99 -36.04
CA TYR A 319 35.03 -28.35 -35.86
C TYR A 319 34.03 -29.39 -35.28
N SER A 320 32.74 -29.20 -35.46
CA SER A 320 31.72 -30.23 -35.19
C SER A 320 31.42 -30.98 -36.48
N SER A 321 31.22 -32.31 -36.38
CA SER A 321 30.80 -33.16 -37.51
C SER A 321 29.27 -33.15 -37.70
N ASP A 322 28.51 -32.80 -36.67
CA ASP A 322 27.08 -33.08 -36.61
C ASP A 322 26.21 -31.83 -36.66
N THR A 323 26.75 -30.66 -36.31
CA THR A 323 26.01 -29.39 -36.33
C THR A 323 26.90 -28.20 -36.65
N SER A 324 26.38 -27.26 -37.46
CA SER A 324 27.06 -26.00 -37.80
C SER A 324 26.77 -24.87 -36.83
N SER A 325 25.74 -25.01 -35.98
CA SER A 325 25.33 -24.01 -35.01
C SER A 325 24.70 -24.62 -33.76
N LEU A 326 24.76 -23.89 -32.65
CA LEU A 326 24.13 -24.22 -31.40
C LEU A 326 23.11 -23.12 -31.04
N GLN A 327 21.87 -23.51 -30.76
CA GLN A 327 20.85 -22.60 -30.29
C GLN A 327 20.93 -22.47 -28.78
N LEU A 328 20.87 -21.23 -28.28
CA LEU A 328 20.83 -20.90 -26.84
C LEU A 328 19.41 -20.56 -26.45
N TYR A 329 18.96 -21.15 -25.37
CA TYR A 329 17.66 -20.93 -24.76
C TYR A 329 17.85 -20.40 -23.34
N PRO A 330 16.86 -19.66 -22.79
CA PRO A 330 16.85 -19.33 -21.35
C PRO A 330 16.85 -20.63 -20.53
N ALA A 331 17.56 -20.62 -19.40
CA ALA A 331 17.54 -21.74 -18.45
C ALA A 331 16.19 -21.83 -17.73
N ASP A 332 15.57 -20.66 -17.46
CA ASP A 332 14.29 -20.51 -16.78
C ASP A 332 13.46 -19.42 -17.46
N SER A 333 12.13 -19.52 -17.34
CA SER A 333 11.22 -18.46 -17.78
C SER A 333 11.30 -17.26 -16.82
N MET A 334 11.39 -16.05 -17.36
CA MET A 334 11.40 -14.82 -16.60
C MET A 334 10.04 -14.12 -16.70
N MET A 335 9.25 -14.17 -15.62
CA MET A 335 7.99 -13.45 -15.52
C MET A 335 8.23 -12.00 -15.10
N THR A 336 7.58 -11.05 -15.76
CA THR A 336 7.62 -9.63 -15.40
C THR A 336 6.34 -8.92 -15.80
N LEU A 337 6.16 -7.70 -15.31
CA LEU A 337 5.03 -6.86 -15.68
C LEU A 337 5.27 -6.24 -17.05
N LEU A 338 4.36 -6.49 -17.98
CA LEU A 338 4.42 -5.98 -19.35
C LEU A 338 3.08 -5.34 -19.75
N PRO A 339 3.09 -4.36 -20.68
CA PRO A 339 1.85 -3.88 -21.28
C PRO A 339 1.07 -5.02 -21.95
N VAL A 340 -0.26 -5.02 -21.80
CA VAL A 340 -1.15 -6.03 -22.44
C VAL A 340 -0.98 -6.06 -23.96
N SER A 341 -0.65 -4.91 -24.58
CA SER A 341 -0.35 -4.81 -26.01
C SER A 341 0.99 -5.39 -26.42
N TYR A 342 1.81 -5.83 -25.46
CA TYR A 342 3.12 -6.39 -25.71
C TYR A 342 3.01 -7.84 -26.23
N THR A 343 3.43 -8.09 -27.46
CA THR A 343 3.25 -9.41 -28.09
C THR A 343 4.49 -10.29 -28.11
N HIS A 344 5.71 -9.77 -28.00
CA HIS A 344 6.99 -10.51 -27.79
C HIS A 344 8.21 -9.59 -28.00
N LEU A 345 9.30 -9.81 -27.24
CA LEU A 345 10.63 -9.25 -27.53
C LEU A 345 11.18 -9.92 -28.78
N THR A 346 11.18 -9.21 -29.89
CA THR A 346 12.05 -9.58 -31.04
C THR A 346 13.46 -9.06 -30.71
N LEU A 347 14.33 -9.95 -30.22
CA LEU A 347 15.75 -9.65 -30.14
C LEU A 347 16.26 -9.47 -31.56
N THR A 348 16.40 -8.22 -32.01
CA THR A 348 17.11 -7.91 -33.25
C THR A 348 18.60 -8.19 -33.01
N THR A 349 19.04 -9.37 -33.43
CA THR A 349 20.48 -9.66 -33.59
C THR A 349 21.03 -8.75 -34.68
N LYS A 350 21.90 -7.81 -34.31
CA LYS A 350 22.80 -7.12 -35.22
C LYS A 350 24.16 -7.79 -35.21
#